data_c287aa1818621341db8758860e5d80b9
#
_entry.id   c287aa1818621341db8758860e5d80b9
#
_cell.length_a   1.000
_cell.length_b   1.000
_cell.length_c   1.000
_cell.angle_alpha   90.00
_cell.angle_beta   90.00
_cell.angle_gamma   90.00
#
_symmetry.space_group_name_H-M   'P 1'
#
loop_
_entity.id
_entity.type
_entity.pdbx_description
1 polymer ?
#
loop_
_entity_poly.entity_id
_entity_poly.type
_entity_poly.pdbx_seq_one_letter_code
_entity_poly.pdbx_strand_id
1 'polypeptide(L)'
;MPRPRHDSEVLPAKERLENAFWELLADRDYRKITVTDVVREAGVNRNSFYYHFSSLPELADSAILHQVESIPINRTPDPTGNPEEQWRDRVTATLSDPEQRQRLDHLALLAGPHSTLELTESLRDFCRLQMLSTLQRDPKNLDLKTDLMVEFTVGGMLAVLQRWTELSDTTEIKDLLKEDVAVLAMGI
;
A
#
# COMPACT_ATOMS: atom_id res chain seq x y z
N MET A 1 11.92 44.03 11.89
CA MET A 1 11.11 43.10 12.71
C MET A 1 11.04 41.77 11.95
N PRO A 2 11.54 40.66 12.50
CA PRO A 2 11.41 39.37 11.84
C PRO A 2 9.97 38.90 11.92
N ARG A 3 9.39 38.45 10.81
CA ARG A 3 8.08 37.79 10.78
C ARG A 3 8.12 36.54 11.63
N PRO A 4 7.13 36.27 12.49
CA PRO A 4 7.04 34.98 13.17
C PRO A 4 6.88 33.89 12.12
N ARG A 5 7.79 32.91 12.11
CA ARG A 5 7.58 31.64 11.41
C ARG A 5 6.43 30.94 12.16
N HIS A 6 5.31 30.82 11.50
CA HIS A 6 4.24 29.93 11.93
C HIS A 6 4.74 28.52 11.59
N ASP A 7 5.41 27.86 12.54
CA ASP A 7 5.67 26.42 12.53
C ASP A 7 4.33 25.70 12.82
N SER A 8 3.41 25.79 11.90
CA SER A 8 2.40 24.76 11.72
C SER A 8 3.07 23.71 10.84
N GLU A 9 3.08 22.45 11.27
CA GLU A 9 3.50 21.29 10.49
C GLU A 9 2.61 21.15 9.24
N VAL A 10 2.84 22.00 8.25
CA VAL A 10 2.20 21.86 6.95
C VAL A 10 3.00 20.76 6.23
N LEU A 11 2.36 19.63 6.01
CA LEU A 11 2.91 18.54 5.21
C LEU A 11 3.51 19.07 3.90
N PRO A 12 4.63 18.49 3.41
CA PRO A 12 5.20 18.82 2.12
C PRO A 12 4.17 18.75 1.00
N ALA A 13 4.27 19.62 0.00
CA ALA A 13 3.29 19.69 -1.08
C ALA A 13 3.11 18.34 -1.81
N LYS A 14 4.18 17.55 -1.96
CA LYS A 14 4.14 16.22 -2.55
C LYS A 14 3.21 15.29 -1.75
N GLU A 15 3.39 15.22 -0.44
CA GLU A 15 2.62 14.37 0.45
C GLU A 15 1.13 14.80 0.50
N ARG A 16 0.86 16.10 0.45
CA ARG A 16 -0.51 16.62 0.36
C ARG A 16 -1.19 16.21 -0.95
N LEU A 17 -0.46 16.18 -2.05
CA LEU A 17 -0.98 15.70 -3.34
C LEU A 17 -1.25 14.19 -3.33
N GLU A 18 -0.37 13.40 -2.72
CA GLU A 18 -0.57 11.96 -2.54
C GLU A 18 -1.78 11.66 -1.63
N ASN A 19 -1.94 12.38 -0.53
CA ASN A 19 -3.11 12.23 0.34
C ASN A 19 -4.40 12.60 -0.38
N ALA A 20 -4.42 13.72 -1.12
CA ALA A 20 -5.57 14.14 -1.91
C ALA A 20 -5.94 13.10 -2.99
N PHE A 21 -4.98 12.39 -3.57
CA PHE A 21 -5.25 11.28 -4.49
C PHE A 21 -6.05 10.17 -3.79
N TRP A 22 -5.65 9.75 -2.58
CA TRP A 22 -6.35 8.70 -1.83
C TRP A 22 -7.77 9.12 -1.43
N GLU A 23 -7.95 10.33 -0.94
CA GLU A 23 -9.27 10.88 -0.58
C GLU A 23 -10.22 10.91 -1.78
N LEU A 24 -9.73 11.35 -2.94
CA LEU A 24 -10.52 11.39 -4.16
C LEU A 24 -10.85 10.00 -4.70
N LEU A 25 -9.91 9.03 -4.61
CA LEU A 25 -10.13 7.66 -5.05
C LEU A 25 -11.13 6.92 -4.16
N ALA A 26 -11.20 7.25 -2.87
CA ALA A 26 -12.21 6.73 -1.96
C ALA A 26 -13.63 7.17 -2.34
N ASP A 27 -13.80 8.40 -2.86
CA ASP A 27 -15.09 9.02 -3.16
C ASP A 27 -15.59 8.75 -4.59
N ARG A 28 -14.68 8.62 -5.58
CA ARG A 28 -15.06 8.60 -7.00
C ARG A 28 -14.12 7.78 -7.88
N ASP A 29 -14.69 7.31 -9.00
CA ASP A 29 -13.96 6.60 -10.06
C ASP A 29 -12.70 7.38 -10.51
N TYR A 30 -11.56 6.70 -10.56
CA TYR A 30 -10.27 7.26 -10.98
C TYR A 30 -10.32 7.97 -12.32
N ARG A 31 -11.11 7.45 -13.27
CA ARG A 31 -11.28 8.05 -14.62
C ARG A 31 -11.93 9.44 -14.58
N LYS A 32 -12.59 9.79 -13.48
CA LYS A 32 -13.24 11.09 -13.27
C LYS A 32 -12.38 12.05 -12.45
N ILE A 33 -11.27 11.58 -11.89
CA ILE A 33 -10.34 12.42 -11.14
C ILE A 33 -9.49 13.23 -12.12
N THR A 34 -9.34 14.52 -11.85
CA THR A 34 -8.52 15.43 -12.67
C THR A 34 -7.43 16.07 -11.81
N VAL A 35 -6.37 16.56 -12.48
CA VAL A 35 -5.33 17.37 -11.80
C VAL A 35 -5.96 18.57 -11.05
N THR A 36 -7.02 19.16 -11.60
CA THR A 36 -7.72 20.28 -10.94
C THR A 36 -8.39 19.86 -9.64
N ASP A 37 -8.97 18.64 -9.59
CA ASP A 37 -9.54 18.11 -8.35
C ASP A 37 -8.46 17.87 -7.31
N VAL A 38 -7.35 17.23 -7.72
CA VAL A 38 -6.23 16.94 -6.81
C VAL A 38 -5.62 18.21 -6.20
N VAL A 39 -5.35 19.25 -7.01
CA VAL A 39 -4.74 20.47 -6.47
C VAL A 39 -5.69 21.25 -5.57
N ARG A 40 -7.00 21.19 -5.85
CA ARG A 40 -8.03 21.77 -4.99
C ARG A 40 -8.09 21.06 -3.65
N GLU A 41 -8.13 19.73 -3.65
CA GLU A 41 -8.18 18.88 -2.46
C GLU A 41 -6.90 19.04 -1.61
N ALA A 42 -5.74 18.97 -2.25
CA ALA A 42 -4.45 19.19 -1.60
C ALA A 42 -4.24 20.63 -1.10
N GLY A 43 -5.08 21.60 -1.51
CA GLY A 43 -4.91 23.02 -1.17
C GLY A 43 -3.58 23.58 -1.70
N VAL A 44 -3.14 23.14 -2.88
CA VAL A 44 -1.93 23.63 -3.56
C VAL A 44 -2.28 24.28 -4.89
N ASN A 45 -1.35 25.01 -5.51
CA ASN A 45 -1.56 25.53 -6.85
C ASN A 45 -1.12 24.53 -7.93
N ARG A 46 -1.60 24.74 -9.16
CA ARG A 46 -1.32 23.84 -10.30
C ARG A 46 0.17 23.75 -10.65
N ASN A 47 0.93 24.83 -10.45
CA ASN A 47 2.37 24.82 -10.69
C ASN A 47 3.10 23.92 -9.68
N SER A 48 2.62 23.85 -8.43
CA SER A 48 3.13 22.94 -7.42
C SER A 48 2.92 21.49 -7.82
N PHE A 49 1.78 21.16 -8.44
CA PHE A 49 1.56 19.81 -8.99
C PHE A 49 2.61 19.48 -10.05
N TYR A 50 2.77 20.33 -11.08
CA TYR A 50 3.70 20.08 -12.18
C TYR A 50 5.17 20.19 -11.79
N TYR A 51 5.48 20.75 -10.62
CA TYR A 51 6.83 20.69 -10.05
C TYR A 51 7.19 19.27 -9.57
N HIS A 52 6.19 18.52 -9.07
CA HIS A 52 6.39 17.18 -8.49
C HIS A 52 6.03 16.05 -9.45
N PHE A 53 5.01 16.23 -10.29
CA PHE A 53 4.43 15.20 -11.14
C PHE A 53 4.10 15.74 -12.52
N SER A 54 4.43 15.01 -13.58
CA SER A 54 4.09 15.39 -14.96
C SER A 54 2.63 15.06 -15.30
N SER A 55 2.03 14.08 -14.60
CA SER A 55 0.69 13.56 -14.90
C SER A 55 0.00 12.97 -13.67
N LEU A 56 -1.30 12.73 -13.77
CA LEU A 56 -2.07 12.04 -12.73
C LEU A 56 -1.62 10.58 -12.52
N PRO A 57 -1.32 9.79 -13.57
CA PRO A 57 -0.72 8.46 -13.38
C PRO A 57 0.59 8.48 -12.59
N GLU A 58 1.49 9.43 -12.86
CA GLU A 58 2.75 9.54 -12.11
C GLU A 58 2.52 9.86 -10.62
N LEU A 59 1.54 10.72 -10.31
CA LEU A 59 1.12 10.93 -8.93
C LEU A 59 0.60 9.63 -8.31
N ALA A 60 -0.25 8.89 -9.03
CA ALA A 60 -0.81 7.62 -8.54
C ALA A 60 0.30 6.60 -8.26
N ASP A 61 1.24 6.42 -9.19
CA ASP A 61 2.39 5.53 -9.01
C ASP A 61 3.24 5.93 -7.80
N SER A 62 3.51 7.24 -7.61
CA SER A 62 4.24 7.74 -6.44
C SER A 62 3.50 7.46 -5.13
N ALA A 63 2.19 7.68 -5.11
CA ALA A 63 1.35 7.43 -3.94
C ALA A 63 1.29 5.93 -3.59
N ILE A 64 1.16 5.05 -4.59
CA ILE A 64 1.16 3.60 -4.42
C ILE A 64 2.51 3.12 -3.89
N LEU A 65 3.59 3.53 -4.54
CA LEU A 65 4.96 3.16 -4.14
C LEU A 65 5.25 3.53 -2.68
N HIS A 66 4.86 4.74 -2.27
CA HIS A 66 5.03 5.21 -0.89
C HIS A 66 4.31 4.30 0.13
N GLN A 67 3.10 3.83 -0.18
CA GLN A 67 2.39 2.88 0.70
C GLN A 67 3.10 1.52 0.73
N VAL A 68 3.50 0.99 -0.43
CA VAL A 68 4.12 -0.34 -0.54
C VAL A 68 5.48 -0.40 0.15
N GLU A 69 6.34 0.62 -0.04
CA GLU A 69 7.67 0.69 0.59
C GLU A 69 7.60 0.75 2.12
N SER A 70 6.53 1.32 2.64
CA SER A 70 6.34 1.53 4.07
C SER A 70 5.70 0.33 4.79
N ILE A 71 5.32 -0.74 4.06
CA ILE A 71 4.84 -1.97 4.68
C ILE A 71 6.03 -2.70 5.32
N PRO A 72 5.98 -3.06 6.62
CA PRO A 72 7.09 -3.69 7.32
C PRO A 72 7.25 -5.18 6.96
N ILE A 73 7.34 -5.51 5.66
CA ILE A 73 7.56 -6.88 5.17
C ILE A 73 8.99 -7.37 5.53
N ASN A 74 9.91 -6.45 5.83
CA ASN A 74 11.36 -6.67 5.86
C ASN A 74 11.92 -7.18 7.20
N ARG A 75 11.11 -7.66 8.13
CA ARG A 75 11.65 -8.31 9.32
C ARG A 75 12.00 -9.76 8.99
N THR A 76 13.29 -10.05 8.87
CA THR A 76 13.80 -11.43 8.82
C THR A 76 13.22 -12.21 9.99
N PRO A 77 12.56 -13.35 9.75
CA PRO A 77 12.07 -14.19 10.85
C PRO A 77 13.26 -14.62 11.73
N ASP A 78 13.05 -14.69 13.04
CA ASP A 78 14.01 -15.30 13.93
C ASP A 78 14.09 -16.79 13.58
N PRO A 79 15.26 -17.31 13.15
CA PRO A 79 15.39 -18.70 12.76
C PRO A 79 15.20 -19.69 13.92
N THR A 80 15.22 -19.20 15.17
CA THR A 80 15.07 -20.01 16.38
C THR A 80 13.64 -20.04 16.93
N GLY A 81 12.77 -19.14 16.45
CA GLY A 81 11.38 -19.01 16.88
C GLY A 81 10.42 -19.87 16.07
N ASN A 82 9.20 -20.07 16.61
CA ASN A 82 8.11 -20.71 15.87
C ASN A 82 7.65 -19.79 14.72
N PRO A 83 7.75 -20.21 13.44
CA PRO A 83 7.38 -19.38 12.29
C PRO A 83 5.91 -18.94 12.32
N GLU A 84 5.01 -19.78 12.80
CA GLU A 84 3.58 -19.50 12.89
C GLU A 84 3.29 -18.40 13.93
N GLU A 85 3.89 -18.50 15.13
CA GLU A 85 3.73 -17.48 16.17
C GLU A 85 4.28 -16.14 15.69
N GLN A 86 5.48 -16.12 15.11
CA GLN A 86 6.08 -14.91 14.56
C GLN A 86 5.24 -14.27 13.45
N TRP A 87 4.63 -15.08 12.59
CA TRP A 87 3.73 -14.58 11.55
C TRP A 87 2.47 -13.97 12.18
N ARG A 88 1.84 -14.67 13.12
CA ARG A 88 0.65 -14.21 13.84
C ARG A 88 0.90 -12.90 14.59
N ASP A 89 2.02 -12.82 15.29
CA ASP A 89 2.41 -11.62 16.02
C ASP A 89 2.64 -10.42 15.08
N ARG A 90 3.29 -10.65 13.94
CA ARG A 90 3.50 -9.60 12.93
C ARG A 90 2.20 -9.10 12.34
N VAL A 91 1.31 -10.01 11.92
CA VAL A 91 0.02 -9.62 11.37
C VAL A 91 -0.81 -8.88 12.44
N THR A 92 -0.83 -9.38 13.67
CA THR A 92 -1.53 -8.70 14.78
C THR A 92 -0.96 -7.32 15.04
N ALA A 93 0.37 -7.16 15.05
CA ALA A 93 1.01 -5.87 15.24
C ALA A 93 0.67 -4.89 14.10
N THR A 94 0.75 -5.35 12.84
CA THR A 94 0.40 -4.54 11.66
C THR A 94 -1.06 -4.09 11.71
N LEU A 95 -1.98 -4.98 12.04
CA LEU A 95 -3.42 -4.67 12.10
C LEU A 95 -3.81 -3.82 13.32
N SER A 96 -2.98 -3.80 14.35
CA SER A 96 -3.18 -3.00 15.57
C SER A 96 -2.58 -1.60 15.47
N ASP A 97 -1.70 -1.37 14.51
CA ASP A 97 -1.08 -0.08 14.24
C ASP A 97 -1.99 0.76 13.34
N PRO A 98 -2.50 1.92 13.80
CA PRO A 98 -3.40 2.76 13.02
C PRO A 98 -2.79 3.25 11.70
N GLU A 99 -1.48 3.52 11.67
CA GLU A 99 -0.80 3.97 10.46
C GLU A 99 -0.70 2.84 9.43
N GLN A 100 -0.36 1.63 9.85
CA GLN A 100 -0.32 0.47 8.96
C GLN A 100 -1.73 0.10 8.47
N ARG A 101 -2.73 0.24 9.31
CA ARG A 101 -4.12 0.01 8.94
C ARG A 101 -4.57 1.01 7.86
N GLN A 102 -4.29 2.29 8.03
CA GLN A 102 -4.58 3.31 7.02
C GLN A 102 -3.89 3.02 5.67
N ARG A 103 -2.67 2.50 5.70
CA ARG A 103 -1.96 2.07 4.48
C ARG A 103 -2.70 0.94 3.77
N LEU A 104 -3.16 -0.06 4.52
CA LEU A 104 -3.95 -1.16 3.96
C LEU A 104 -5.29 -0.66 3.40
N ASP A 105 -5.94 0.29 4.08
CA ASP A 105 -7.17 0.94 3.60
C ASP A 105 -6.92 1.64 2.25
N HIS A 106 -5.84 2.40 2.12
CA HIS A 106 -5.45 3.03 0.85
C HIS A 106 -5.18 1.99 -0.25
N LEU A 107 -4.39 0.95 0.03
CA LEU A 107 -4.09 -0.09 -0.96
C LEU A 107 -5.34 -0.88 -1.37
N ALA A 108 -6.30 -1.07 -0.47
CA ALA A 108 -7.57 -1.71 -0.77
C ALA A 108 -8.42 -0.91 -1.77
N LEU A 109 -8.32 0.42 -1.79
CA LEU A 109 -8.98 1.26 -2.79
C LEU A 109 -8.56 0.90 -4.22
N LEU A 110 -7.30 0.45 -4.42
CA LEU A 110 -6.78 0.04 -5.72
C LEU A 110 -7.36 -1.29 -6.22
N ALA A 111 -7.95 -2.07 -5.34
CA ALA A 111 -8.68 -3.30 -5.65
C ALA A 111 -10.22 -3.09 -5.63
N GLY A 112 -10.67 -1.88 -5.29
CA GLY A 112 -12.06 -1.50 -5.13
C GLY A 112 -12.74 -1.02 -6.43
N PRO A 113 -14.04 -0.69 -6.35
CA PRO A 113 -14.86 -0.37 -7.53
C PRO A 113 -14.49 0.95 -8.22
N HIS A 114 -13.80 1.85 -7.54
CA HIS A 114 -13.36 3.13 -8.09
C HIS A 114 -12.01 3.06 -8.81
N SER A 115 -11.33 1.93 -8.71
CA SER A 115 -10.03 1.69 -9.34
C SER A 115 -10.14 1.39 -10.84
N THR A 116 -9.00 1.28 -11.49
CA THR A 116 -8.85 0.81 -12.86
C THR A 116 -7.86 -0.35 -12.91
N LEU A 117 -7.88 -1.10 -14.01
CA LEU A 117 -6.93 -2.19 -14.21
C LEU A 117 -5.48 -1.69 -14.12
N GLU A 118 -5.20 -0.53 -14.69
CA GLU A 118 -3.87 0.08 -14.67
C GLU A 118 -3.38 0.35 -13.24
N LEU A 119 -4.22 0.86 -12.35
CA LEU A 119 -3.86 1.08 -10.94
C LEU A 119 -3.62 -0.24 -10.20
N THR A 120 -4.43 -1.27 -10.48
CA THR A 120 -4.26 -2.59 -9.88
C THR A 120 -2.98 -3.26 -10.38
N GLU A 121 -2.63 -3.08 -11.66
CA GLU A 121 -1.37 -3.57 -12.23
C GLU A 121 -0.17 -2.82 -11.65
N SER A 122 -0.21 -1.49 -11.51
CA SER A 122 0.84 -0.72 -10.82
C SER A 122 1.06 -1.24 -9.39
N LEU A 123 -0.01 -1.49 -8.63
CA LEU A 123 0.11 -2.07 -7.30
C LEU A 123 0.77 -3.45 -7.33
N ARG A 124 0.37 -4.32 -8.26
CA ARG A 124 0.97 -5.65 -8.44
C ARG A 124 2.47 -5.55 -8.70
N ASP A 125 2.86 -4.68 -9.63
CA ASP A 125 4.26 -4.51 -10.02
C ASP A 125 5.10 -3.96 -8.86
N PHE A 126 4.61 -2.97 -8.12
CA PHE A 126 5.32 -2.45 -6.95
C PHE A 126 5.45 -3.48 -5.84
N CYS A 127 4.39 -4.24 -5.53
CA CYS A 127 4.46 -5.33 -4.55
C CYS A 127 5.48 -6.40 -4.98
N ARG A 128 5.48 -6.77 -6.26
CA ARG A 128 6.44 -7.72 -6.83
C ARG A 128 7.88 -7.22 -6.70
N LEU A 129 8.15 -5.99 -7.09
CA LEU A 129 9.48 -5.38 -7.00
C LEU A 129 9.95 -5.27 -5.55
N GLN A 130 9.09 -4.85 -4.65
CA GLN A 130 9.39 -4.75 -3.23
C GLN A 130 9.72 -6.12 -2.62
N MET A 131 8.95 -7.15 -2.99
CA MET A 131 9.20 -8.51 -2.53
C MET A 131 10.53 -9.05 -3.05
N LEU A 132 10.84 -8.85 -4.33
CA LEU A 132 12.12 -9.24 -4.93
C LEU A 132 13.30 -8.51 -4.29
N SER A 133 13.14 -7.21 -4.01
CA SER A 133 14.14 -6.41 -3.28
C SER A 133 14.40 -6.99 -1.90
N THR A 134 13.34 -7.34 -1.16
CA THR A 134 13.44 -7.96 0.17
C THR A 134 14.15 -9.32 0.11
N LEU A 135 13.87 -10.13 -0.91
CA LEU A 135 14.51 -11.42 -1.15
C LEU A 135 15.93 -11.30 -1.75
N GLN A 136 16.39 -10.06 -2.02
CA GLN A 136 17.67 -9.77 -2.68
C GLN A 136 17.82 -10.51 -4.02
N ARG A 137 16.73 -10.55 -4.80
CA ARG A 137 16.68 -11.20 -6.12
C ARG A 137 16.64 -10.17 -7.22
N ASP A 138 17.42 -10.43 -8.30
CA ASP A 138 17.41 -9.62 -9.51
C ASP A 138 16.16 -9.95 -10.34
N PRO A 139 15.25 -8.96 -10.59
CA PRO A 139 14.05 -9.16 -11.40
C PRO A 139 14.33 -9.69 -12.83
N LYS A 140 15.53 -9.44 -13.35
CA LYS A 140 15.93 -9.85 -14.71
C LYS A 140 16.47 -11.27 -14.80
N ASN A 141 16.77 -11.89 -13.66
CA ASN A 141 17.39 -13.20 -13.62
C ASN A 141 16.77 -14.08 -12.53
N LEU A 142 15.47 -14.32 -12.65
CA LEU A 142 14.71 -15.15 -11.72
C LEU A 142 14.65 -16.60 -12.22
N ASP A 143 14.86 -17.54 -11.31
CA ASP A 143 14.47 -18.93 -11.56
C ASP A 143 12.94 -19.08 -11.49
N LEU A 144 12.40 -20.04 -12.23
CA LEU A 144 10.94 -20.26 -12.34
C LEU A 144 10.27 -20.46 -10.98
N LYS A 145 10.93 -21.12 -10.04
CA LYS A 145 10.37 -21.38 -8.70
C LYS A 145 10.19 -20.08 -7.93
N THR A 146 11.22 -19.25 -7.89
CA THR A 146 11.17 -17.93 -7.22
C THR A 146 10.12 -17.04 -7.87
N ASP A 147 10.06 -17.01 -9.20
CA ASP A 147 9.07 -16.23 -9.94
C ASP A 147 7.63 -16.65 -9.59
N LEU A 148 7.32 -17.94 -9.64
CA LEU A 148 5.99 -18.45 -9.28
C LEU A 148 5.63 -18.20 -7.81
N MET A 149 6.59 -18.33 -6.88
CA MET A 149 6.35 -18.02 -5.46
C MET A 149 5.99 -16.55 -5.25
N VAL A 150 6.70 -15.65 -5.92
CA VAL A 150 6.42 -14.21 -5.84
C VAL A 150 5.04 -13.89 -6.42
N GLU A 151 4.72 -14.41 -7.62
CA GLU A 151 3.41 -14.22 -8.25
C GLU A 151 2.26 -14.76 -7.40
N PHE A 152 2.43 -15.96 -6.82
CA PHE A 152 1.44 -16.53 -5.92
C PHE A 152 1.21 -15.65 -4.69
N THR A 153 2.28 -15.18 -4.06
CA THR A 153 2.19 -14.35 -2.85
C THR A 153 1.55 -13.00 -3.15
N VAL A 154 1.98 -12.33 -4.21
CA VAL A 154 1.40 -11.05 -4.64
C VAL A 154 -0.07 -11.22 -5.01
N GLY A 155 -0.41 -12.29 -5.75
CA GLY A 155 -1.80 -12.62 -6.09
C GLY A 155 -2.68 -12.83 -4.84
N GLY A 156 -2.16 -13.55 -3.85
CA GLY A 156 -2.82 -13.76 -2.56
C GLY A 156 -3.03 -12.44 -1.79
N MET A 157 -2.02 -11.57 -1.76
CA MET A 157 -2.14 -10.23 -1.14
C MET A 157 -3.22 -9.40 -1.82
N LEU A 158 -3.28 -9.36 -3.14
CA LEU A 158 -4.31 -8.64 -3.89
C LEU A 158 -5.71 -9.20 -3.61
N ALA A 159 -5.85 -10.52 -3.52
CA ALA A 159 -7.13 -11.17 -3.17
C ALA A 159 -7.61 -10.78 -1.76
N VAL A 160 -6.70 -10.65 -0.79
CA VAL A 160 -7.01 -10.15 0.56
C VAL A 160 -7.42 -8.68 0.51
N LEU A 161 -6.69 -7.85 -0.24
CA LEU A 161 -7.02 -6.42 -0.38
C LEU A 161 -8.40 -6.20 -1.03
N GLN A 162 -8.82 -7.04 -1.99
CA GLN A 162 -10.15 -6.98 -2.58
C GLN A 162 -11.28 -7.20 -1.56
N ARG A 163 -11.00 -7.93 -0.49
CA ARG A 163 -11.95 -8.22 0.59
C ARG A 163 -11.67 -7.42 1.87
N TRP A 164 -10.73 -6.47 1.80
CA TRP A 164 -10.25 -5.76 2.98
C TRP A 164 -11.37 -5.04 3.73
N THR A 165 -12.30 -4.40 3.03
CA THR A 165 -13.44 -3.71 3.67
C THR A 165 -14.35 -4.67 4.43
N GLU A 166 -14.53 -5.90 3.93
CA GLU A 166 -15.29 -6.94 4.62
C GLU A 166 -14.54 -7.44 5.87
N LEU A 167 -13.20 -7.51 5.78
CA LEU A 167 -12.34 -8.00 6.84
C LEU A 167 -12.10 -6.95 7.92
N SER A 168 -11.97 -5.66 7.55
CA SER A 168 -11.63 -4.59 8.47
C SER A 168 -12.76 -4.24 9.46
N ASP A 169 -14.02 -4.47 9.06
CA ASP A 169 -15.19 -4.22 9.89
C ASP A 169 -15.48 -5.36 10.88
N THR A 170 -14.86 -6.52 10.69
CA THR A 170 -15.11 -7.68 11.54
C THR A 170 -14.06 -7.77 12.65
N THR A 171 -14.54 -7.86 13.88
CA THR A 171 -13.77 -8.26 15.08
C THR A 171 -13.09 -9.64 14.88
N GLU A 172 -13.46 -10.34 13.84
CA GLU A 172 -13.08 -11.69 13.44
C GLU A 172 -11.67 -11.81 12.84
N ILE A 173 -11.00 -10.72 12.46
CA ILE A 173 -9.60 -10.83 11.98
C ILE A 173 -8.73 -11.50 13.04
N LYS A 174 -8.93 -11.16 14.32
CA LYS A 174 -8.21 -11.81 15.43
C LYS A 174 -8.61 -13.27 15.59
N ASP A 175 -9.85 -13.63 15.23
CA ASP A 175 -10.34 -14.99 15.30
C ASP A 175 -9.91 -15.81 14.08
N LEU A 176 -9.87 -15.21 12.88
CA LEU A 176 -9.25 -15.81 11.69
C LEU A 176 -7.77 -16.12 11.89
N LEU A 177 -7.07 -15.30 12.68
CA LEU A 177 -5.64 -15.53 13.01
C LEU A 177 -5.45 -16.62 14.07
N LYS A 178 -6.51 -17.02 14.79
CA LYS A 178 -6.45 -18.12 15.78
C LYS A 178 -6.67 -19.50 15.15
N GLU A 179 -7.31 -19.55 14.00
CA GLU A 179 -7.57 -20.79 13.27
C GLU A 179 -6.57 -20.93 12.12
N ASP A 180 -6.28 -22.13 11.69
CA ASP A 180 -5.25 -22.61 10.74
C ASP A 180 -4.98 -21.83 9.43
N VAL A 181 -5.44 -20.56 9.31
CA VAL A 181 -5.13 -19.68 8.18
C VAL A 181 -3.61 -19.41 8.09
N ALA A 182 -2.92 -19.41 9.22
CA ALA A 182 -1.45 -19.35 9.25
C ALA A 182 -0.81 -20.54 8.54
N VAL A 183 -1.39 -21.72 8.64
CA VAL A 183 -0.93 -22.94 7.97
C VAL A 183 -1.10 -22.83 6.47
N LEU A 184 -2.22 -22.24 5.98
CA LEU A 184 -2.44 -21.98 4.56
C LEU A 184 -1.48 -20.94 3.99
N ALA A 185 -1.11 -19.93 4.78
CA ALA A 185 -0.16 -18.89 4.35
C ALA A 185 1.30 -19.35 4.38
N MET A 186 1.63 -20.37 5.19
CA MET A 186 2.98 -20.92 5.34
C MET A 186 3.15 -22.30 4.73
N GLY A 187 2.06 -23.00 4.43
CA GLY A 187 2.04 -24.40 3.95
C GLY A 187 2.34 -24.55 2.47
N ILE A 188 2.88 -23.49 1.89
CA ILE A 188 3.43 -23.45 0.55
C ILE A 188 4.91 -23.10 0.66
#